data_1e490405f85618eb5920a7829db49024
#
_entry.id   1e490405f85618eb5920a7829db49024
#
_cell.length_a   1.000
_cell.length_b   1.000
_cell.length_c   1.000
_cell.angle_alpha   90.00
_cell.angle_beta   90.00
_cell.angle_gamma   90.00
#
_symmetry.space_group_name_H-M   'P 1'
#
loop_
_entity.id
_entity.type
_entity.pdbx_description
1 polymer ?
#
loop_
_entity_poly.entity_id
_entity_poly.type
_entity_poly.pdbx_seq_one_letter_code
_entity_poly.pdbx_strand_id
1 'polypeptide(L)'
;MIGFLLLMAVLFLKGTKIQSVDEYYLTHMEDIQEDSETVTISIRCDTLRKPENWKKLKKQLQDEKYVPEDGVILDEMTCVLRKGDTVFDILKRACRYNQIQMEYNGPDTNVYSTVMIRGINYLYDFSCGDLSGWMYKVNEKFPGKGCSGYKLKDKDKIEWVYTCDLGKDVGDDYQEKAKKQMEQLKESDKNKDQTVEKEGEAE
;
A
#
# COMPACT_ATOMS: atom_id res chain seq x y z
N MET A 1 -6.51 57.25 11.08
CA MET A 1 -6.42 56.12 12.04
C MET A 1 -7.46 55.04 11.79
N ILE A 2 -8.75 55.33 11.59
CA ILE A 2 -9.83 54.38 11.38
C ILE A 2 -9.63 53.53 10.11
N GLY A 3 -9.15 54.11 9.00
CA GLY A 3 -8.88 53.37 7.75
C GLY A 3 -7.76 52.32 7.87
N PHE A 4 -6.74 52.58 8.68
CA PHE A 4 -5.65 51.64 8.91
C PHE A 4 -6.09 50.44 9.77
N LEU A 5 -6.95 50.70 10.78
CA LEU A 5 -7.53 49.64 11.60
C LEU A 5 -8.49 48.72 10.78
N LEU A 6 -9.27 49.31 9.85
CA LEU A 6 -10.12 48.56 8.93
C LEU A 6 -9.28 47.71 7.95
N LEU A 7 -8.18 48.23 7.42
CA LEU A 7 -7.27 47.51 6.54
C LEU A 7 -6.63 46.30 7.29
N MET A 8 -6.17 46.56 8.52
CA MET A 8 -5.64 45.48 9.38
C MET A 8 -6.70 44.43 9.72
N ALA A 9 -7.93 44.81 10.02
CA ALA A 9 -9.02 43.88 10.29
C ALA A 9 -9.36 43.01 9.05
N VAL A 10 -9.32 43.60 7.84
CA VAL A 10 -9.53 42.87 6.58
C VAL A 10 -8.38 41.89 6.30
N LEU A 11 -7.13 42.26 6.64
CA LEU A 11 -5.97 41.38 6.52
C LEU A 11 -6.02 40.22 7.54
N PHE A 12 -6.53 40.47 8.75
CA PHE A 12 -6.75 39.43 9.76
C PHE A 12 -7.95 38.52 9.44
N LEU A 13 -9.00 39.05 8.78
CA LEU A 13 -10.16 38.26 8.36
C LEU A 13 -9.91 37.42 7.10
N LYS A 14 -8.95 37.82 6.25
CA LYS A 14 -8.34 36.95 5.23
C LYS A 14 -7.27 36.08 5.89
N GLY A 15 -7.67 35.31 6.89
CA GLY A 15 -6.78 34.50 7.68
C GLY A 15 -5.68 33.89 6.82
N THR A 16 -4.42 34.22 7.13
CA THR A 16 -3.28 33.46 6.67
C THR A 16 -3.52 32.02 7.11
N LYS A 17 -4.01 31.16 6.21
CA LYS A 17 -4.02 29.73 6.45
C LYS A 17 -2.56 29.34 6.66
N ILE A 18 -2.18 29.11 7.91
CA ILE A 18 -0.89 28.50 8.19
C ILE A 18 -1.03 27.07 7.70
N GLN A 19 -0.62 26.81 6.47
CA GLN A 19 -0.53 25.45 5.95
C GLN A 19 0.56 24.72 6.75
N SER A 20 0.25 23.52 7.21
CA SER A 20 1.30 22.62 7.69
C SER A 20 2.26 22.30 6.53
N VAL A 21 3.49 21.92 6.83
CA VAL A 21 4.48 21.51 5.82
C VAL A 21 3.88 20.43 4.90
N ASP A 22 3.13 19.49 5.49
CA ASP A 22 2.44 18.44 4.74
C ASP A 22 1.32 18.99 3.84
N GLU A 23 0.59 19.98 4.30
CA GLU A 23 -0.50 20.61 3.54
C GLU A 23 0.03 21.48 2.39
N TYR A 24 1.16 22.16 2.60
CA TYR A 24 1.87 22.87 1.53
C TYR A 24 2.29 21.89 0.43
N TYR A 25 2.95 20.81 0.79
CA TYR A 25 3.39 19.81 -0.18
C TYR A 25 2.24 19.07 -0.87
N LEU A 26 1.09 18.91 -0.22
CA LEU A 26 -0.10 18.34 -0.84
C LEU A 26 -0.69 19.22 -1.93
N THR A 27 -0.71 20.53 -1.70
CA THR A 27 -1.22 21.52 -2.67
C THR A 27 -0.24 21.79 -3.80
N HIS A 28 1.06 21.43 -3.63
CA HIS A 28 2.14 21.66 -4.61
C HIS A 28 2.74 20.33 -5.13
N MET A 29 2.00 19.23 -5.05
CA MET A 29 2.45 17.93 -5.61
C MET A 29 2.65 17.97 -7.12
N GLU A 30 1.95 18.87 -7.81
CA GLU A 30 2.08 19.10 -9.26
C GLU A 30 3.24 20.03 -9.62
N ASP A 31 3.88 20.70 -8.65
CA ASP A 31 5.04 21.56 -8.88
C ASP A 31 6.33 20.73 -9.07
N ILE A 32 6.27 19.77 -9.98
CA ILE A 32 7.41 18.91 -10.32
C ILE A 32 8.37 19.75 -11.19
N GLN A 33 9.57 19.98 -10.68
CA GLN A 33 10.66 20.64 -11.41
C GLN A 33 11.41 19.62 -12.27
N GLU A 34 12.18 20.09 -13.27
CA GLU A 34 12.94 19.21 -14.18
C GLU A 34 13.93 18.28 -13.44
N ASP A 35 14.46 18.71 -12.30
CA ASP A 35 15.42 17.98 -11.46
C ASP A 35 14.77 17.22 -10.31
N SER A 36 13.45 17.23 -10.19
CA SER A 36 12.75 16.52 -9.12
C SER A 36 12.85 15.01 -9.31
N GLU A 37 13.30 14.30 -8.27
CA GLU A 37 13.08 12.86 -8.17
C GLU A 37 11.59 12.59 -8.02
N THR A 38 11.07 11.59 -8.74
CA THR A 38 9.64 11.29 -8.75
C THR A 38 9.36 9.80 -8.70
N VAL A 39 8.19 9.46 -8.18
CA VAL A 39 7.63 8.10 -8.21
C VAL A 39 6.20 8.15 -8.74
N THR A 40 5.67 7.04 -9.22
CA THR A 40 4.24 6.95 -9.52
C THR A 40 3.52 6.05 -8.53
N ILE A 41 2.23 6.32 -8.32
CA ILE A 41 1.36 5.50 -7.48
C ILE A 41 0.01 5.33 -8.14
N SER A 42 -0.54 4.10 -8.06
CA SER A 42 -1.92 3.77 -8.40
C SER A 42 -2.55 2.91 -7.31
N ILE A 43 -3.89 2.92 -7.24
CA ILE A 43 -4.65 2.11 -6.27
C ILE A 43 -5.78 1.41 -7.00
N ARG A 44 -5.79 0.08 -6.95
CA ARG A 44 -6.70 -0.76 -7.72
C ARG A 44 -7.38 -1.84 -6.88
N CYS A 45 -8.62 -2.16 -7.26
CA CYS A 45 -9.41 -3.22 -6.65
C CYS A 45 -10.12 -4.10 -7.70
N ASP A 46 -9.50 -4.29 -8.85
CA ASP A 46 -10.03 -5.06 -10.01
C ASP A 46 -10.51 -6.46 -9.63
N THR A 47 -9.80 -7.09 -8.70
CA THR A 47 -10.15 -8.44 -8.21
C THR A 47 -11.58 -8.51 -7.68
N LEU A 48 -12.10 -7.42 -7.11
CA LEU A 48 -13.46 -7.34 -6.59
C LEU A 48 -14.51 -7.33 -7.69
N ARG A 49 -14.16 -6.94 -8.93
CA ARG A 49 -15.09 -6.91 -10.07
C ARG A 49 -15.32 -8.31 -10.68
N LYS A 50 -14.51 -9.31 -10.30
CA LYS A 50 -14.76 -10.71 -10.70
C LYS A 50 -16.06 -11.19 -10.07
N PRO A 51 -16.96 -11.87 -10.83
CA PRO A 51 -18.28 -12.26 -10.33
C PRO A 51 -18.27 -13.08 -9.05
N GLU A 52 -17.29 -13.97 -8.89
CA GLU A 52 -17.10 -14.80 -7.70
C GLU A 52 -16.71 -13.99 -6.45
N ASN A 53 -15.91 -12.95 -6.61
CA ASN A 53 -15.49 -12.06 -5.53
C ASN A 53 -16.57 -11.03 -5.21
N TRP A 54 -17.23 -10.49 -6.22
CA TRP A 54 -18.36 -9.59 -6.03
C TRP A 54 -19.46 -10.19 -5.14
N LYS A 55 -19.76 -11.48 -5.32
CA LYS A 55 -20.73 -12.19 -4.48
C LYS A 55 -20.30 -12.34 -3.02
N LYS A 56 -18.99 -12.41 -2.75
CA LYS A 56 -18.42 -12.52 -1.40
C LYS A 56 -18.27 -11.16 -0.72
N LEU A 57 -18.17 -10.09 -1.50
CA LEU A 57 -18.03 -8.73 -0.99
C LEU A 57 -19.25 -8.36 -0.15
N LYS A 58 -19.03 -7.76 1.00
CA LYS A 58 -20.10 -7.27 1.87
C LYS A 58 -21.07 -6.38 1.07
N LYS A 59 -22.36 -6.63 1.21
CA LYS A 59 -23.41 -6.00 0.39
C LYS A 59 -23.37 -4.46 0.41
N GLN A 60 -22.98 -3.88 1.54
CA GLN A 60 -22.86 -2.43 1.72
C GLN A 60 -21.71 -1.82 0.89
N LEU A 61 -20.76 -2.64 0.45
CA LEU A 61 -19.61 -2.24 -0.35
C LEU A 61 -19.79 -2.52 -1.85
N GLN A 62 -20.89 -3.18 -2.24
CA GLN A 62 -21.23 -3.45 -3.63
C GLN A 62 -21.82 -2.21 -4.31
N ASP A 63 -21.04 -1.14 -4.37
CA ASP A 63 -21.41 0.17 -4.91
C ASP A 63 -20.18 0.76 -5.60
N GLU A 64 -20.38 1.47 -6.71
CA GLU A 64 -19.32 2.10 -7.50
C GLU A 64 -18.51 3.13 -6.71
N LYS A 65 -19.13 3.71 -5.68
CA LYS A 65 -18.42 4.59 -4.75
C LYS A 65 -17.23 3.92 -4.06
N TYR A 66 -17.34 2.62 -3.78
CA TYR A 66 -16.30 1.85 -3.10
C TYR A 66 -15.47 1.01 -4.06
N VAL A 67 -16.14 0.42 -5.06
CA VAL A 67 -15.51 -0.41 -6.08
C VAL A 67 -15.89 0.15 -7.45
N PRO A 68 -15.10 1.06 -8.01
CA PRO A 68 -15.33 1.64 -9.34
C PRO A 68 -15.49 0.57 -10.42
N GLU A 69 -16.22 0.90 -11.49
CA GLU A 69 -16.57 -0.06 -12.54
C GLU A 69 -15.35 -0.67 -13.23
N ASP A 70 -14.30 0.13 -13.40
CA ASP A 70 -13.00 -0.26 -13.94
C ASP A 70 -12.03 -0.81 -12.89
N GLY A 71 -12.44 -0.87 -11.60
CA GLY A 71 -11.59 -1.31 -10.49
C GLY A 71 -10.50 -0.31 -10.09
N VAL A 72 -10.51 0.93 -10.59
CA VAL A 72 -9.49 1.94 -10.33
C VAL A 72 -9.98 2.94 -9.30
N ILE A 73 -9.39 2.93 -8.10
CA ILE A 73 -9.66 3.90 -7.03
C ILE A 73 -8.83 5.17 -7.23
N LEU A 74 -7.59 5.00 -7.69
CA LEU A 74 -6.69 6.08 -8.06
C LEU A 74 -5.91 5.68 -9.30
N ASP A 75 -6.07 6.46 -10.37
CA ASP A 75 -5.24 6.35 -11.57
C ASP A 75 -3.77 6.61 -11.25
N GLU A 76 -2.87 6.14 -12.12
CA GLU A 76 -1.45 6.40 -11.96
C GLU A 76 -1.19 7.91 -11.89
N MET A 77 -0.70 8.37 -10.74
CA MET A 77 -0.30 9.75 -10.53
C MET A 77 1.17 9.86 -10.15
N THR A 78 1.81 10.92 -10.58
CA THR A 78 3.20 11.22 -10.23
C THR A 78 3.26 11.99 -8.91
N CYS A 79 4.16 11.58 -8.03
CA CYS A 79 4.45 12.22 -6.76
C CYS A 79 5.94 12.60 -6.68
N VAL A 80 6.24 13.75 -6.11
CA VAL A 80 7.63 14.12 -5.79
C VAL A 80 8.17 13.18 -4.73
N LEU A 81 9.32 12.57 -4.99
CA LEU A 81 10.04 11.73 -4.04
C LEU A 81 10.89 12.61 -3.13
N ARG A 82 10.72 12.47 -1.83
CA ARG A 82 11.54 13.15 -0.82
C ARG A 82 12.56 12.19 -0.24
N LYS A 83 13.67 12.74 0.22
CA LYS A 83 14.73 11.94 0.84
C LYS A 83 14.20 11.07 1.98
N GLY A 84 14.27 9.76 1.77
CA GLY A 84 13.89 8.78 2.77
C GLY A 84 12.43 8.34 2.73
N ASP A 85 11.63 8.87 1.78
CA ASP A 85 10.24 8.46 1.58
C ASP A 85 10.11 6.94 1.41
N THR A 86 9.08 6.42 2.02
CA THR A 86 8.68 5.02 1.94
C THR A 86 7.40 4.87 1.10
N VAL A 87 7.05 3.64 0.76
CA VAL A 87 5.76 3.33 0.10
C VAL A 87 4.58 3.86 0.93
N PHE A 88 4.67 3.78 2.26
CA PHE A 88 3.63 4.32 3.14
C PHE A 88 3.52 5.85 3.06
N ASP A 89 4.65 6.57 3.00
CA ASP A 89 4.64 8.03 2.94
C ASP A 89 3.98 8.53 1.65
N ILE A 90 4.28 7.89 0.51
CA ILE A 90 3.63 8.21 -0.77
C ILE A 90 2.14 7.86 -0.74
N LEU A 91 1.75 6.67 -0.24
CA LEU A 91 0.34 6.30 -0.13
C LEU A 91 -0.44 7.32 0.73
N LYS A 92 0.13 7.69 1.89
CA LYS A 92 -0.51 8.66 2.80
C LYS A 92 -0.73 10.02 2.13
N ARG A 93 0.27 10.52 1.38
CA ARG A 93 0.14 11.77 0.64
C ARG A 93 -0.89 11.68 -0.48
N ALA A 94 -0.82 10.62 -1.29
CA ALA A 94 -1.73 10.40 -2.40
C ALA A 94 -3.19 10.28 -1.94
N CYS A 95 -3.46 9.48 -0.90
CA CYS A 95 -4.81 9.34 -0.32
C CYS A 95 -5.32 10.69 0.22
N ARG A 96 -4.48 11.44 0.92
CA ARG A 96 -4.86 12.75 1.47
C ARG A 96 -5.15 13.78 0.39
N TYR A 97 -4.31 13.84 -0.64
CA TYR A 97 -4.48 14.75 -1.78
C TYR A 97 -5.79 14.48 -2.53
N ASN A 98 -6.09 13.22 -2.80
CA ASN A 98 -7.28 12.80 -3.54
C ASN A 98 -8.51 12.58 -2.63
N GLN A 99 -8.43 12.91 -1.32
CA GLN A 99 -9.52 12.73 -0.35
C GLN A 99 -10.01 11.27 -0.26
N ILE A 100 -9.11 10.31 -0.49
CA ILE A 100 -9.39 8.88 -0.37
C ILE A 100 -9.27 8.49 1.11
N GLN A 101 -10.31 7.86 1.66
CA GLN A 101 -10.28 7.35 3.03
C GLN A 101 -9.19 6.27 3.15
N MET A 102 -8.37 6.36 4.19
CA MET A 102 -7.35 5.39 4.51
C MET A 102 -7.28 5.13 6.01
N GLU A 103 -7.14 3.88 6.40
CA GLU A 103 -6.94 3.46 7.79
C GLU A 103 -5.76 2.50 7.88
N TYR A 104 -4.97 2.64 8.94
CA TYR A 104 -3.79 1.80 9.18
C TYR A 104 -3.50 1.63 10.66
N ASN A 105 -2.81 0.55 11.01
CA ASN A 105 -2.24 0.33 12.32
C ASN A 105 -0.76 0.74 12.33
N GLY A 106 -0.34 1.44 13.37
CA GLY A 106 1.06 1.84 13.55
C GLY A 106 2.01 0.66 13.80
N PRO A 107 3.33 0.88 13.70
CA PRO A 107 4.33 -0.17 13.87
C PRO A 107 4.32 -0.78 15.27
N ASP A 108 3.94 -0.01 16.29
CA ASP A 108 3.91 -0.46 17.69
C ASP A 108 2.72 -1.40 17.99
N THR A 109 1.81 -1.58 17.04
CA THR A 109 0.58 -2.36 17.21
C THR A 109 0.66 -3.78 16.66
N ASN A 110 1.80 -4.17 16.11
CA ASN A 110 1.98 -5.49 15.51
C ASN A 110 3.41 -6.02 15.63
N VAL A 111 3.55 -7.35 15.56
CA VAL A 111 4.82 -8.06 15.72
C VAL A 111 5.85 -7.79 14.62
N TYR A 112 5.44 -7.23 13.50
CA TYR A 112 6.31 -6.95 12.36
C TYR A 112 6.98 -5.58 12.44
N SER A 113 6.65 -4.77 13.45
CA SER A 113 7.17 -3.39 13.64
C SER A 113 7.08 -2.55 12.36
N THR A 114 5.99 -2.69 11.61
CA THR A 114 5.72 -1.95 10.37
C THR A 114 4.28 -1.45 10.34
N VAL A 115 4.02 -0.43 9.55
CA VAL A 115 2.65 0.02 9.31
C VAL A 115 1.88 -1.04 8.52
N MET A 116 0.68 -1.37 9.00
CA MET A 116 -0.27 -2.25 8.32
C MET A 116 -1.45 -1.43 7.81
N ILE A 117 -1.65 -1.42 6.50
CA ILE A 117 -2.82 -0.79 5.88
C ILE A 117 -4.03 -1.68 6.15
N ARG A 118 -5.03 -1.11 6.84
CA ARG A 118 -6.27 -1.80 7.21
C ARG A 118 -7.37 -1.59 6.18
N GLY A 119 -7.39 -0.41 5.54
CA GLY A 119 -8.40 -0.08 4.56
C GLY A 119 -8.01 1.11 3.69
N ILE A 120 -8.41 1.06 2.42
CA ILE A 120 -8.36 2.18 1.48
C ILE A 120 -9.73 2.25 0.80
N ASN A 121 -10.29 3.46 0.66
CA ASN A 121 -11.61 3.71 0.06
C ASN A 121 -12.72 2.84 0.69
N TYR A 122 -12.68 2.68 2.03
CA TYR A 122 -13.61 1.84 2.82
C TYR A 122 -13.53 0.34 2.53
N LEU A 123 -12.62 -0.12 1.68
CA LEU A 123 -12.33 -1.53 1.46
C LEU A 123 -11.30 -1.99 2.49
N TYR A 124 -11.77 -2.71 3.49
CA TYR A 124 -10.95 -3.20 4.61
C TYR A 124 -10.49 -4.63 4.39
N ASP A 125 -9.53 -5.06 5.20
CA ASP A 125 -9.21 -6.49 5.33
C ASP A 125 -10.49 -7.28 5.59
N PHE A 126 -10.56 -8.47 5.03
CA PHE A 126 -11.68 -9.40 5.18
C PHE A 126 -13.02 -8.89 4.62
N SER A 127 -13.04 -7.83 3.81
CA SER A 127 -14.27 -7.35 3.18
C SER A 127 -14.82 -8.29 2.11
N CYS A 128 -13.94 -9.13 1.52
CA CYS A 128 -14.26 -10.13 0.49
C CYS A 128 -13.90 -11.56 0.93
N GLY A 129 -13.97 -11.86 2.22
CA GLY A 129 -13.58 -13.14 2.82
C GLY A 129 -12.21 -13.09 3.52
N ASP A 130 -11.90 -14.17 4.25
CA ASP A 130 -10.77 -14.22 5.21
C ASP A 130 -9.38 -14.06 4.59
N LEU A 131 -9.25 -14.20 3.27
CA LEU A 131 -7.99 -14.10 2.53
C LEU A 131 -7.85 -12.76 1.81
N SER A 132 -8.75 -11.80 2.08
CA SER A 132 -8.77 -10.53 1.36
C SER A 132 -8.12 -9.39 2.14
N GLY A 133 -7.46 -8.47 1.42
CA GLY A 133 -6.80 -7.32 1.99
C GLY A 133 -5.96 -6.55 0.98
N TRP A 134 -5.22 -5.56 1.48
CA TRP A 134 -4.38 -4.71 0.65
C TRP A 134 -2.94 -5.22 0.58
N MET A 135 -2.39 -5.24 -0.62
CA MET A 135 -0.99 -5.52 -0.91
C MET A 135 -0.42 -4.43 -1.82
N TYR A 136 0.91 -4.33 -1.89
CA TYR A 136 1.54 -3.39 -2.79
C TYR A 136 2.67 -4.04 -3.59
N LYS A 137 2.86 -3.52 -4.80
CA LYS A 137 3.99 -3.82 -5.68
C LYS A 137 4.88 -2.59 -5.82
N VAL A 138 6.15 -2.80 -6.04
CA VAL A 138 7.08 -1.79 -6.55
C VAL A 138 7.73 -2.36 -7.79
N ASN A 139 7.63 -1.65 -8.91
CA ASN A 139 8.14 -2.10 -10.22
C ASN A 139 7.65 -3.53 -10.55
N GLU A 140 6.32 -3.73 -10.44
CA GLU A 140 5.60 -4.97 -10.75
C GLU A 140 5.91 -6.16 -9.80
N LYS A 141 6.72 -5.97 -8.76
CA LYS A 141 7.12 -7.03 -7.84
C LYS A 141 6.58 -6.80 -6.44
N PHE A 142 6.13 -7.86 -5.78
CA PHE A 142 5.83 -7.86 -4.36
C PHE A 142 7.13 -7.94 -3.56
N PRO A 143 7.52 -6.90 -2.81
CA PRO A 143 8.84 -6.86 -2.19
C PRO A 143 8.96 -7.69 -0.90
N GLY A 144 7.86 -8.27 -0.41
CA GLY A 144 7.83 -9.04 0.84
C GLY A 144 8.25 -8.23 2.07
N LYS A 145 8.09 -6.92 2.03
CA LYS A 145 8.50 -5.98 3.08
C LYS A 145 7.34 -5.07 3.44
N GLY A 146 7.22 -4.71 4.72
CA GLY A 146 6.20 -3.75 5.15
C GLY A 146 6.36 -2.38 4.49
N CYS A 147 5.26 -1.72 4.15
CA CYS A 147 5.23 -0.50 3.34
C CYS A 147 5.99 0.68 3.97
N SER A 148 6.03 0.78 5.30
CA SER A 148 6.81 1.80 6.02
C SER A 148 8.30 1.49 6.11
N GLY A 149 8.71 0.26 5.79
CA GLY A 149 10.10 -0.16 5.76
C GLY A 149 10.75 -0.13 4.38
N TYR A 150 9.96 -0.01 3.31
CA TYR A 150 10.47 0.02 1.93
C TYR A 150 10.77 1.45 1.51
N LYS A 151 12.05 1.79 1.42
CA LYS A 151 12.51 3.10 0.93
C LYS A 151 12.51 3.12 -0.59
N LEU A 152 11.89 4.14 -1.14
CA LEU A 152 11.74 4.35 -2.57
C LEU A 152 12.99 4.99 -3.19
N LYS A 153 13.09 4.82 -4.50
CA LYS A 153 14.09 5.43 -5.38
C LYS A 153 13.39 6.20 -6.50
N ASP A 154 14.13 7.10 -7.13
CA ASP A 154 13.61 7.82 -8.30
C ASP A 154 13.10 6.85 -9.37
N LYS A 155 11.94 7.20 -9.95
CA LYS A 155 11.20 6.44 -10.97
C LYS A 155 10.60 5.11 -10.49
N ASP A 156 10.59 4.81 -9.19
CA ASP A 156 9.84 3.66 -8.69
C ASP A 156 8.33 3.82 -8.99
N LYS A 157 7.73 2.71 -9.42
CA LYS A 157 6.28 2.60 -9.67
C LYS A 157 5.63 1.81 -8.57
N ILE A 158 4.68 2.43 -7.85
CA ILE A 158 3.95 1.82 -6.74
C ILE A 158 2.55 1.47 -7.24
N GLU A 159 2.13 0.23 -7.03
CA GLU A 159 0.76 -0.20 -7.29
C GLU A 159 0.19 -0.83 -6.02
N TRP A 160 -0.86 -0.25 -5.46
CA TRP A 160 -1.65 -0.87 -4.41
C TRP A 160 -2.78 -1.67 -5.03
N VAL A 161 -2.90 -2.94 -4.62
CA VAL A 161 -3.88 -3.88 -5.17
C VAL A 161 -4.65 -4.55 -4.04
N TYR A 162 -5.97 -4.68 -4.23
CA TYR A 162 -6.80 -5.44 -3.32
C TYR A 162 -6.81 -6.91 -3.76
N THR A 163 -6.36 -7.81 -2.89
CA THR A 163 -6.42 -9.25 -3.14
C THR A 163 -7.62 -9.88 -2.46
N CYS A 164 -8.17 -10.94 -3.04
CA CYS A 164 -9.20 -11.80 -2.45
C CYS A 164 -8.67 -13.22 -2.14
N ASP A 165 -7.38 -13.49 -2.41
CA ASP A 165 -6.76 -14.82 -2.24
C ASP A 165 -5.28 -14.71 -1.83
N LEU A 166 -5.01 -13.93 -0.75
CA LEU A 166 -3.66 -13.75 -0.16
C LEU A 166 -2.57 -13.45 -1.22
N GLY A 167 -2.88 -12.62 -2.21
CA GLY A 167 -1.94 -12.19 -3.24
C GLY A 167 -1.93 -13.04 -4.50
N LYS A 168 -2.42 -14.27 -4.47
CA LYS A 168 -2.39 -15.20 -5.60
C LYS A 168 -3.15 -14.65 -6.82
N ASP A 169 -4.30 -14.05 -6.60
CA ASP A 169 -5.17 -13.47 -7.63
C ASP A 169 -4.65 -12.16 -8.23
N VAL A 170 -3.60 -11.58 -7.63
CA VAL A 170 -2.88 -10.37 -8.11
C VAL A 170 -1.43 -10.67 -8.53
N GLY A 171 -1.06 -11.98 -8.56
CA GLY A 171 0.22 -12.46 -9.08
C GLY A 171 1.36 -12.53 -8.06
N ASP A 172 1.05 -12.59 -6.76
CA ASP A 172 2.04 -12.92 -5.74
C ASP A 172 2.24 -14.44 -5.67
N ASP A 173 3.45 -14.89 -5.97
CA ASP A 173 3.86 -16.30 -5.93
C ASP A 173 4.58 -16.70 -4.62
N TYR A 174 4.57 -15.81 -3.63
CA TYR A 174 5.29 -16.02 -2.36
C TYR A 174 4.89 -17.35 -1.68
N GLN A 175 3.60 -17.65 -1.64
CA GLN A 175 3.11 -18.88 -1.01
C GLN A 175 3.57 -20.15 -1.73
N GLU A 176 3.61 -20.13 -3.07
CA GLU A 176 4.11 -21.26 -3.86
C GLU A 176 5.61 -21.46 -3.66
N LYS A 177 6.37 -20.35 -3.61
CA LYS A 177 7.81 -20.38 -3.33
C LYS A 177 8.09 -20.88 -1.92
N ALA A 178 7.36 -20.40 -0.92
CA ALA A 178 7.51 -20.84 0.46
C ALA A 178 7.17 -22.33 0.62
N LYS A 179 6.13 -22.82 -0.05
CA LYS A 179 5.76 -24.24 -0.05
C LYS A 179 6.84 -25.10 -0.68
N LYS A 180 7.36 -24.72 -1.85
CA LYS A 180 8.47 -25.42 -2.52
C LYS A 180 9.74 -25.46 -1.65
N GLN A 181 10.06 -24.36 -0.99
CA GLN A 181 11.19 -24.32 -0.05
C GLN A 181 11.01 -25.27 1.13
N MET A 182 9.82 -25.31 1.71
CA MET A 182 9.51 -26.24 2.81
C MET A 182 9.58 -27.70 2.37
N GLU A 183 9.12 -28.02 1.17
CA GLU A 183 9.21 -29.38 0.60
C GLU A 183 10.67 -29.78 0.39
N GLN A 184 11.50 -28.91 -0.16
CA GLN A 184 12.94 -29.14 -0.35
C GLN A 184 13.68 -29.34 0.98
N LEU A 185 13.34 -28.56 2.01
CA LEU A 185 13.93 -28.74 3.35
C LEU A 185 13.55 -30.12 3.94
N LYS A 186 12.29 -30.54 3.83
CA LYS A 186 11.83 -31.83 4.30
C LYS A 186 12.51 -33.01 3.57
N GLU A 187 12.77 -32.85 2.27
CA GLU A 187 13.49 -33.89 1.50
C GLU A 187 14.97 -33.95 1.90
N SER A 188 15.62 -32.77 2.14
CA SER A 188 17.00 -32.73 2.59
C SER A 188 17.20 -33.38 3.97
N ASP A 189 16.25 -33.16 4.88
CA ASP A 189 16.29 -33.76 6.23
C ASP A 189 16.09 -35.28 6.18
N LYS A 190 15.15 -35.78 5.36
CA LYS A 190 14.95 -37.22 5.15
C LYS A 190 16.20 -37.91 4.58
N ASN A 191 16.91 -37.23 3.67
CA ASN A 191 18.13 -37.78 3.08
C ASN A 191 19.28 -37.83 4.10
N LYS A 192 19.36 -36.87 5.04
CA LYS A 192 20.34 -36.92 6.14
C LYS A 192 20.09 -38.06 7.10
N ASP A 193 18.84 -38.30 7.51
CA ASP A 193 18.50 -39.38 8.41
C ASP A 193 18.83 -40.75 7.79
N GLN A 194 18.58 -40.97 6.49
CA GLN A 194 18.93 -42.19 5.78
C GLN A 194 20.43 -42.42 5.63
N THR A 195 21.24 -41.35 5.63
CA THR A 195 22.71 -41.46 5.56
C THR A 195 23.27 -41.88 6.90
N VAL A 196 22.73 -41.36 7.99
CA VAL A 196 23.14 -41.69 9.37
C VAL A 196 22.78 -43.15 9.73
N GLU A 197 21.60 -43.68 9.30
CA GLU A 197 21.23 -45.05 9.52
C GLU A 197 22.16 -46.04 8.78
N LYS A 198 22.60 -45.71 7.56
CA LYS A 198 23.50 -46.57 6.77
C LYS A 198 24.94 -46.59 7.29
N GLU A 199 25.41 -45.54 7.94
CA GLU A 199 26.73 -45.49 8.56
C GLU A 199 26.76 -46.21 9.91
N GLY A 200 25.63 -46.29 10.63
CA GLY A 200 25.50 -47.02 11.91
C GLY A 200 25.32 -48.55 11.77
N GLU A 201 25.01 -49.07 10.58
CA GLU A 201 24.94 -50.51 10.31
C GLU A 201 26.27 -51.11 9.77
N ALA A 202 27.30 -50.29 9.57
CA ALA A 202 28.58 -50.68 8.99
C ALA A 202 29.72 -50.82 10.01
N GLU A 203 29.44 -50.66 11.30
CA GLU A 203 30.35 -50.94 12.43
C GLU A 203 29.90 -52.22 13.15
#